data_3b6e0a765ecbc4f9a4373f697b7c342a
#
_entry.id   3b6e0a765ecbc4f9a4373f697b7c342a
#
_cell.length_a   1.000
_cell.length_b   1.000
_cell.length_c   1.000
_cell.angle_alpha   90.00
_cell.angle_beta   90.00
_cell.angle_gamma   90.00
#
_symmetry.space_group_name_H-M   'P 1'
#
loop_
_entity.id
_entity.type
_entity.pdbx_description
1 polymer ?
#
loop_
_entity_poly.entity_id
_entity_poly.type
_entity_poly.pdbx_seq_one_letter_code
_entity_poly.pdbx_strand_id
1 'polypeptide(L)'
;MRIRCGTILAGAVAALAAVSAFAGADKFIAAGWEFTENGPDLLLARADAMDETPMDGCVLNVRVNGKGPNGMKFYGPRDMVNGPTLDYADLAPQIPKYRELLAHKSFRHSFLDAYRAPKKRVAWNDDDAWARIAHNVRIVAKFAKACGFVGLRIDPEDYHGQNQYFRRDEDGMPYEQLSDLARKRGRQVFSGVFEEFPDVRILGYFILTMGNNYMADVDGRNLRDIMLGRGTDLWTPFVDGIFDVITPDAVLIDGDESAYSYRAPRMEFFRSSNQIHKNLGRLLSPENRAKYKVQMQNSFGVYLDGYSFVKEGAPFGYYMEPIDGSRTRHLGINLRQAVKAADEYVWFWGEKSRWASVKGKPTWKDEIPGLHDTLLAIKSPAEMGRKLRQRMEAGEFANINTNSACLSTDSATVPKPYWTWQENPKKGFRQGTFGSDLTQGHGDKCSLVADGVGSGSIIYDVGNRHPGEIIGVSFCSKGRHVSASIGWKKGGKWDWKIPRVLIPVSTEMDAEGWAQTDWSVVIPENADGFGLLLSVAQCEGEKTWFDDILAMPVNH
;
A
#
# COMPACT_ATOMS: atom_id res chain seq x y z
N MET A 1 38.03 32.64 14.75
CA MET A 1 37.71 31.70 13.67
C MET A 1 36.19 31.44 13.68
N ARG A 2 35.46 32.17 12.81
CA ARG A 2 33.98 32.05 12.78
C ARG A 2 33.61 30.82 11.92
N ILE A 3 33.26 29.72 12.53
CA ILE A 3 32.71 28.56 11.83
C ILE A 3 31.27 28.90 11.45
N ARG A 4 31.00 28.94 10.15
CA ARG A 4 29.67 29.25 9.60
C ARG A 4 28.71 28.08 9.92
N CYS A 5 27.72 28.35 10.75
CA CYS A 5 26.58 27.46 11.05
C CYS A 5 25.74 27.05 9.83
N GLY A 6 26.04 27.51 8.64
CA GLY A 6 25.19 27.34 7.46
C GLY A 6 25.31 26.00 6.71
N THR A 7 26.35 25.21 6.94
CA THR A 7 26.63 24.03 6.09
C THR A 7 26.06 22.73 6.63
N ILE A 8 25.72 22.68 7.91
CA ILE A 8 25.13 21.46 8.53
C ILE A 8 23.61 21.42 8.31
N LEU A 9 22.94 22.58 8.19
CA LEU A 9 21.50 22.66 7.91
C LEU A 9 21.15 22.18 6.49
N ALA A 10 22.02 22.45 5.50
CA ALA A 10 21.79 22.00 4.13
C ALA A 10 21.82 20.47 3.97
N GLY A 11 22.62 19.77 4.79
CA GLY A 11 22.69 18.31 4.79
C GLY A 11 21.45 17.64 5.41
N ALA A 12 20.87 18.23 6.46
CA ALA A 12 19.67 17.71 7.13
C ALA A 12 18.40 17.97 6.32
N VAL A 13 18.27 19.13 5.66
CA VAL A 13 17.13 19.46 4.80
C VAL A 13 17.19 18.67 3.49
N ALA A 14 18.38 18.44 2.92
CA ALA A 14 18.53 17.58 1.74
C ALA A 14 18.25 16.09 2.06
N ALA A 15 18.55 15.63 3.29
CA ALA A 15 18.18 14.28 3.74
C ALA A 15 16.67 14.13 3.95
N LEU A 16 15.96 15.16 4.41
CA LEU A 16 14.50 15.15 4.55
C LEU A 16 13.79 15.17 3.19
N ALA A 17 14.32 15.87 2.18
CA ALA A 17 13.78 15.84 0.82
C ALA A 17 14.08 14.51 0.09
N ALA A 18 15.18 13.81 0.45
CA ALA A 18 15.50 12.49 -0.10
C ALA A 18 14.74 11.34 0.56
N VAL A 19 14.23 11.52 1.80
CA VAL A 19 13.42 10.49 2.51
C VAL A 19 11.99 10.42 1.97
N SER A 20 11.46 11.47 1.35
CA SER A 20 10.17 11.40 0.64
C SER A 20 10.22 10.60 -0.68
N ALA A 21 11.40 10.22 -1.16
CA ALA A 21 11.56 9.40 -2.38
C ALA A 21 11.44 7.87 -2.12
N PHE A 22 11.18 7.43 -0.89
CA PHE A 22 10.90 6.05 -0.50
C PHE A 22 9.58 5.93 0.30
N ALA A 23 8.60 6.77 0.01
CA ALA A 23 7.25 6.53 0.45
C ALA A 23 6.73 5.31 -0.33
N GLY A 24 6.54 4.19 0.34
CA GLY A 24 5.87 3.01 -0.22
C GLY A 24 4.42 3.32 -0.59
N ALA A 25 3.64 2.31 -0.95
CA ALA A 25 2.24 2.47 -1.34
C ALA A 25 1.44 3.26 -0.29
N ASP A 26 0.71 4.24 -0.75
CA ASP A 26 -0.16 5.10 0.07
C ASP A 26 -1.66 4.94 -0.27
N LYS A 27 -1.99 4.11 -1.26
CA LYS A 27 -3.35 3.88 -1.74
C LYS A 27 -3.79 2.43 -1.56
N PHE A 28 -4.94 2.26 -0.92
CA PHE A 28 -5.57 0.98 -0.65
C PHE A 28 -6.79 0.77 -1.54
N ILE A 29 -6.81 -0.33 -2.30
CA ILE A 29 -7.85 -0.65 -3.27
C ILE A 29 -8.62 -1.88 -2.81
N ALA A 30 -9.92 -1.71 -2.56
CA ALA A 30 -10.80 -2.82 -2.23
C ALA A 30 -11.27 -3.55 -3.50
N ALA A 31 -11.19 -4.87 -3.48
CA ALA A 31 -11.69 -5.73 -4.54
C ALA A 31 -12.50 -6.88 -3.94
N GLY A 32 -13.34 -7.51 -4.75
CA GLY A 32 -14.17 -8.64 -4.32
C GLY A 32 -15.56 -8.61 -4.94
N TRP A 33 -16.36 -9.62 -4.57
CA TRP A 33 -17.70 -9.79 -5.12
C TRP A 33 -18.64 -8.62 -4.79
N GLU A 34 -18.42 -7.93 -3.65
CA GLU A 34 -19.17 -6.73 -3.27
C GLU A 34 -19.20 -5.66 -4.35
N PHE A 35 -18.07 -5.45 -5.00
CA PHE A 35 -17.91 -4.37 -5.98
C PHE A 35 -18.20 -4.83 -7.41
N THR A 36 -17.95 -6.10 -7.70
CA THR A 36 -18.11 -6.65 -9.03
C THR A 36 -19.52 -7.17 -9.32
N GLU A 37 -20.31 -7.47 -8.27
CA GLU A 37 -21.70 -7.93 -8.41
C GLU A 37 -22.74 -6.80 -8.32
N ASN A 38 -22.38 -5.63 -7.81
CA ASN A 38 -23.28 -4.50 -7.59
C ASN A 38 -23.11 -3.41 -8.65
N GLY A 39 -24.23 -2.77 -9.02
CA GLY A 39 -24.22 -1.59 -9.87
C GLY A 39 -24.00 -0.30 -9.08
N PRO A 40 -23.81 0.86 -9.78
CA PRO A 40 -23.48 2.12 -9.12
C PRO A 40 -24.54 2.59 -8.12
N ASP A 41 -25.84 2.34 -8.36
CA ASP A 41 -26.91 2.73 -7.43
C ASP A 41 -26.78 2.07 -6.05
N LEU A 42 -26.45 0.76 -6.02
CA LEU A 42 -26.29 0.04 -4.76
C LEU A 42 -24.97 0.42 -4.05
N LEU A 43 -23.95 0.81 -4.81
CA LEU A 43 -22.69 1.28 -4.24
C LEU A 43 -22.83 2.69 -3.68
N LEU A 44 -23.55 3.59 -4.37
CA LEU A 44 -23.88 4.92 -3.88
C LEU A 44 -24.65 4.88 -2.55
N ALA A 45 -25.62 3.97 -2.43
CA ALA A 45 -26.36 3.79 -1.17
C ALA A 45 -25.47 3.38 0.03
N ARG A 46 -24.22 3.04 -0.19
CA ARG A 46 -23.25 2.60 0.83
C ARG A 46 -21.97 3.45 0.86
N ALA A 47 -21.91 4.47 0.02
CA ALA A 47 -20.68 5.22 -0.17
C ALA A 47 -20.22 5.94 1.10
N ASP A 48 -21.13 6.46 1.91
CA ASP A 48 -20.79 7.07 3.20
C ASP A 48 -20.18 6.05 4.17
N ALA A 49 -20.73 4.84 4.25
CA ALA A 49 -20.16 3.77 5.09
C ALA A 49 -18.80 3.29 4.56
N MET A 50 -18.60 3.29 3.25
CA MET A 50 -17.29 3.03 2.64
C MET A 50 -16.29 4.15 2.98
N ASP A 51 -16.73 5.40 3.06
CA ASP A 51 -15.88 6.54 3.41
C ASP A 51 -15.39 6.51 4.87
N GLU A 52 -16.00 5.70 5.73
CA GLU A 52 -15.48 5.39 7.07
C GLU A 52 -14.31 4.40 7.05
N THR A 53 -14.10 3.68 5.94
CA THR A 53 -12.99 2.74 5.78
C THR A 53 -11.71 3.45 5.35
N PRO A 54 -10.52 2.85 5.55
CA PRO A 54 -9.26 3.42 5.06
C PRO A 54 -8.99 3.14 3.58
N MET A 55 -10.02 2.82 2.78
CA MET A 55 -9.88 2.59 1.33
C MET A 55 -9.82 3.91 0.55
N ASP A 56 -9.14 3.88 -0.60
CA ASP A 56 -9.03 5.01 -1.54
C ASP A 56 -9.74 4.74 -2.85
N GLY A 57 -9.95 3.48 -3.17
CA GLY A 57 -10.58 3.05 -4.41
C GLY A 57 -11.09 1.62 -4.34
N CYS A 58 -11.80 1.25 -5.39
CA CYS A 58 -12.34 -0.10 -5.54
C CYS A 58 -12.14 -0.61 -6.98
N VAL A 59 -12.20 -1.93 -7.16
CA VAL A 59 -12.32 -2.54 -8.49
C VAL A 59 -13.79 -2.73 -8.81
N LEU A 60 -14.31 -1.99 -9.77
CA LEU A 60 -15.73 -1.95 -10.12
C LEU A 60 -16.00 -2.60 -11.48
N ASN A 61 -17.20 -3.13 -11.67
CA ASN A 61 -17.66 -3.62 -12.97
C ASN A 61 -18.56 -2.61 -13.67
N VAL A 62 -18.59 -2.68 -15.00
CA VAL A 62 -19.63 -2.02 -15.80
C VAL A 62 -20.93 -2.80 -15.64
N ARG A 63 -21.96 -2.12 -15.16
CA ARG A 63 -23.33 -2.67 -15.12
C ARG A 63 -24.25 -1.79 -15.92
N VAL A 64 -24.83 -2.36 -16.96
CA VAL A 64 -25.79 -1.69 -17.84
C VAL A 64 -27.16 -2.30 -17.61
N ASN A 65 -28.13 -1.49 -17.24
CA ASN A 65 -29.54 -1.87 -17.23
C ASN A 65 -30.08 -1.80 -18.68
N GLY A 66 -29.98 -2.88 -19.43
CA GLY A 66 -30.41 -2.92 -20.82
C GLY A 66 -30.81 -4.33 -21.25
N LYS A 67 -31.65 -4.40 -22.27
CA LYS A 67 -31.96 -5.65 -22.96
C LYS A 67 -30.78 -5.98 -23.89
N GLY A 68 -29.78 -6.66 -23.39
CA GLY A 68 -28.75 -7.25 -24.25
C GLY A 68 -29.35 -8.36 -25.15
N PRO A 69 -28.61 -8.80 -26.18
CA PRO A 69 -29.10 -9.76 -27.19
C PRO A 69 -29.66 -11.08 -26.64
N ASN A 70 -29.43 -11.40 -25.38
CA ASN A 70 -29.93 -12.63 -24.72
C ASN A 70 -30.63 -12.33 -23.39
N GLY A 71 -31.22 -11.15 -23.20
CA GLY A 71 -31.83 -10.76 -21.94
C GLY A 71 -30.82 -10.49 -20.81
N MET A 72 -29.54 -10.38 -21.11
CA MET A 72 -28.50 -10.03 -20.14
C MET A 72 -28.67 -8.57 -19.71
N LYS A 73 -28.74 -8.36 -18.38
CA LYS A 73 -28.90 -7.04 -17.77
C LYS A 73 -27.57 -6.31 -17.51
N PHE A 74 -26.42 -6.91 -17.81
CA PHE A 74 -25.11 -6.30 -17.62
C PHE A 74 -24.01 -7.04 -18.37
N TYR A 75 -22.90 -6.33 -18.64
CA TYR A 75 -21.70 -6.88 -19.22
C TYR A 75 -20.61 -7.02 -18.15
N GLY A 76 -20.10 -8.23 -17.96
CA GLY A 76 -18.89 -8.45 -17.17
C GLY A 76 -17.63 -8.37 -18.05
N PRO A 77 -16.43 -8.30 -17.45
CA PRO A 77 -15.18 -8.15 -18.23
C PRO A 77 -14.88 -9.33 -19.15
N ARG A 78 -15.43 -10.53 -18.89
CA ARG A 78 -15.36 -11.66 -19.83
C ARG A 78 -16.25 -11.48 -21.05
N ASP A 79 -17.30 -10.68 -20.92
CA ASP A 79 -18.19 -10.37 -22.04
C ASP A 79 -17.52 -9.42 -23.03
N MET A 80 -16.48 -8.68 -22.63
CA MET A 80 -15.63 -7.92 -23.54
C MET A 80 -14.94 -8.84 -24.54
N VAL A 81 -14.62 -10.07 -24.14
CA VAL A 81 -13.93 -11.06 -24.97
C VAL A 81 -14.90 -11.97 -25.73
N ASN A 82 -15.88 -12.59 -25.05
CA ASN A 82 -16.80 -13.55 -25.67
C ASN A 82 -18.22 -13.01 -25.93
N GLY A 83 -18.50 -11.79 -25.53
CA GLY A 83 -19.82 -11.16 -25.70
C GLY A 83 -20.06 -10.51 -27.06
N PRO A 84 -21.19 -9.84 -27.20
CA PRO A 84 -21.51 -9.09 -28.42
C PRO A 84 -20.62 -7.85 -28.56
N THR A 85 -20.69 -7.22 -29.72
CA THR A 85 -20.11 -5.89 -29.93
C THR A 85 -20.86 -4.87 -29.05
N LEU A 86 -20.11 -4.09 -28.26
CA LEU A 86 -20.65 -3.05 -27.39
C LEU A 86 -20.93 -1.77 -28.17
N ASP A 87 -22.01 -1.08 -27.82
CA ASP A 87 -22.24 0.29 -28.22
C ASP A 87 -21.97 1.23 -27.01
N TYR A 88 -21.20 2.28 -27.24
CA TYR A 88 -20.96 3.30 -26.22
C TYR A 88 -22.25 3.95 -25.71
N ALA A 89 -23.27 4.08 -26.57
CA ALA A 89 -24.56 4.62 -26.20
C ALA A 89 -25.27 3.81 -25.11
N ASP A 90 -24.98 2.52 -24.98
CA ASP A 90 -25.52 1.67 -23.91
C ASP A 90 -24.88 1.99 -22.56
N LEU A 91 -23.64 2.41 -22.55
CA LEU A 91 -22.86 2.71 -21.33
C LEU A 91 -23.02 4.17 -20.88
N ALA A 92 -23.05 5.11 -21.81
CA ALA A 92 -23.03 6.54 -21.55
C ALA A 92 -24.08 7.04 -20.52
N PRO A 93 -25.32 6.51 -20.46
CA PRO A 93 -26.30 6.91 -19.44
C PRO A 93 -25.89 6.65 -18.00
N GLN A 94 -24.90 5.78 -17.76
CA GLN A 94 -24.39 5.48 -16.41
C GLN A 94 -23.31 6.47 -15.93
N ILE A 95 -22.74 7.28 -16.82
CA ILE A 95 -21.62 8.19 -16.50
C ILE A 95 -21.92 9.09 -15.30
N PRO A 96 -23.08 9.75 -15.20
CA PRO A 96 -23.35 10.63 -14.05
C PRO A 96 -23.29 9.89 -12.71
N LYS A 97 -23.81 8.66 -12.63
CA LYS A 97 -23.83 7.86 -11.40
C LYS A 97 -22.43 7.43 -10.99
N TYR A 98 -21.59 7.01 -11.95
CA TYR A 98 -20.20 6.67 -11.65
C TYR A 98 -19.40 7.91 -11.24
N ARG A 99 -19.62 9.07 -11.85
CA ARG A 99 -18.99 10.33 -11.43
C ARG A 99 -19.36 10.70 -9.99
N GLU A 100 -20.62 10.55 -9.63
CA GLU A 100 -21.10 10.76 -8.26
C GLU A 100 -20.40 9.79 -7.29
N LEU A 101 -20.37 8.48 -7.62
CA LEU A 101 -19.71 7.48 -6.82
C LEU A 101 -18.19 7.76 -6.65
N LEU A 102 -17.51 8.13 -7.74
CA LEU A 102 -16.06 8.39 -7.73
C LEU A 102 -15.69 9.73 -7.03
N ALA A 103 -16.68 10.56 -6.68
CA ALA A 103 -16.45 11.75 -5.86
C ALA A 103 -16.23 11.40 -4.38
N HIS A 104 -16.72 10.25 -3.90
CA HIS A 104 -16.46 9.75 -2.55
C HIS A 104 -15.00 9.34 -2.39
N LYS A 105 -14.42 9.61 -1.20
CA LYS A 105 -12.97 9.40 -0.95
C LYS A 105 -12.54 7.94 -1.13
N SER A 106 -13.39 7.00 -0.72
CA SER A 106 -13.14 5.55 -0.81
C SER A 106 -13.28 4.97 -2.22
N PHE A 107 -13.72 5.77 -3.19
CA PHE A 107 -13.87 5.38 -4.59
C PHE A 107 -13.00 6.21 -5.55
N ARG A 108 -12.29 7.20 -5.07
CA ARG A 108 -11.55 8.18 -5.89
C ARG A 108 -10.44 7.55 -6.74
N HIS A 109 -9.79 6.49 -6.25
CA HIS A 109 -8.74 5.75 -6.94
C HIS A 109 -9.25 4.42 -7.52
N SER A 110 -10.48 4.38 -8.02
CA SER A 110 -11.08 3.15 -8.52
C SER A 110 -10.63 2.76 -9.93
N PHE A 111 -10.59 1.45 -10.15
CA PHE A 111 -10.32 0.79 -11.42
C PHE A 111 -11.59 0.15 -11.97
N LEU A 112 -11.79 0.24 -13.29
CA LEU A 112 -12.88 -0.45 -13.96
C LEU A 112 -12.39 -1.79 -14.51
N ASP A 113 -13.08 -2.88 -14.17
CA ASP A 113 -12.75 -4.23 -14.66
C ASP A 113 -13.07 -4.35 -16.16
N ALA A 114 -12.04 -4.42 -16.99
CA ALA A 114 -12.17 -4.25 -18.45
C ALA A 114 -11.84 -5.50 -19.27
N TYR A 115 -11.01 -6.42 -18.74
CA TYR A 115 -10.54 -7.55 -19.50
C TYR A 115 -10.23 -8.75 -18.62
N ARG A 116 -10.71 -9.94 -19.00
CA ARG A 116 -10.38 -11.20 -18.34
C ARG A 116 -10.15 -12.30 -19.37
N ALA A 117 -9.46 -13.36 -18.95
CA ALA A 117 -9.38 -14.58 -19.74
C ALA A 117 -10.76 -15.07 -20.17
N PRO A 118 -10.94 -15.50 -21.42
CA PRO A 118 -12.24 -15.82 -22.00
C PRO A 118 -12.87 -17.08 -21.40
N LYS A 119 -14.21 -17.15 -21.41
CA LYS A 119 -14.96 -18.37 -21.11
C LYS A 119 -14.86 -19.43 -22.20
N LYS A 120 -14.58 -19.01 -23.43
CA LYS A 120 -14.29 -19.85 -24.60
C LYS A 120 -13.04 -19.33 -25.25
N ARG A 121 -12.11 -20.23 -25.56
CA ARG A 121 -10.88 -19.89 -26.25
C ARG A 121 -11.17 -19.16 -27.56
N VAL A 122 -10.46 -18.10 -27.81
CA VAL A 122 -10.47 -17.35 -29.07
C VAL A 122 -9.26 -17.79 -29.87
N ALA A 123 -9.47 -18.24 -31.11
CA ALA A 123 -8.36 -18.62 -31.97
C ALA A 123 -7.47 -17.39 -32.27
N TRP A 124 -6.16 -17.57 -32.16
CA TRP A 124 -5.21 -16.45 -32.31
C TRP A 124 -5.22 -15.83 -33.72
N ASN A 125 -5.63 -16.60 -34.73
CA ASN A 125 -5.78 -16.18 -36.13
C ASN A 125 -7.19 -15.70 -36.51
N ASP A 126 -8.14 -15.64 -35.57
CA ASP A 126 -9.50 -15.11 -35.79
C ASP A 126 -9.48 -13.59 -35.77
N ASP A 127 -9.22 -12.94 -36.91
CA ASP A 127 -9.12 -11.48 -36.99
C ASP A 127 -10.43 -10.77 -36.63
N ASP A 128 -11.60 -11.32 -36.94
CA ASP A 128 -12.90 -10.73 -36.64
C ASP A 128 -13.21 -10.76 -35.15
N ALA A 129 -12.95 -11.90 -34.49
CA ALA A 129 -13.11 -12.01 -33.05
C ALA A 129 -12.18 -11.02 -32.30
N TRP A 130 -10.93 -10.92 -32.72
CA TRP A 130 -9.99 -9.97 -32.07
C TRP A 130 -10.31 -8.51 -32.40
N ALA A 131 -10.85 -8.18 -33.57
CA ALA A 131 -11.34 -6.84 -33.88
C ALA A 131 -12.51 -6.45 -32.96
N ARG A 132 -13.45 -7.38 -32.73
CA ARG A 132 -14.56 -7.17 -31.78
C ARG A 132 -14.04 -6.97 -30.34
N ILE A 133 -13.09 -7.79 -29.89
CA ILE A 133 -12.48 -7.66 -28.55
C ILE A 133 -11.84 -6.28 -28.40
N ALA A 134 -11.02 -5.87 -29.37
CA ALA A 134 -10.36 -4.58 -29.38
C ALA A 134 -11.37 -3.43 -29.33
N HIS A 135 -12.44 -3.51 -30.12
CA HIS A 135 -13.53 -2.54 -30.08
C HIS A 135 -14.18 -2.46 -28.69
N ASN A 136 -14.55 -3.62 -28.11
CA ASN A 136 -15.22 -3.66 -26.81
C ASN A 136 -14.35 -3.07 -25.68
N VAL A 137 -13.06 -3.45 -25.63
CA VAL A 137 -12.14 -2.93 -24.60
C VAL A 137 -11.89 -1.42 -24.80
N ARG A 138 -11.81 -0.93 -26.04
CA ARG A 138 -11.74 0.51 -26.36
C ARG A 138 -12.96 1.26 -25.82
N ILE A 139 -14.19 0.73 -26.05
CA ILE A 139 -15.44 1.34 -25.55
C ILE A 139 -15.44 1.42 -24.02
N VAL A 140 -14.96 0.38 -23.32
CA VAL A 140 -14.84 0.38 -21.87
C VAL A 140 -13.80 1.40 -21.38
N ALA A 141 -12.66 1.53 -22.07
CA ALA A 141 -11.65 2.54 -21.75
C ALA A 141 -12.20 3.98 -21.89
N LYS A 142 -12.90 4.25 -23.02
CA LYS A 142 -13.61 5.52 -23.23
C LYS A 142 -14.61 5.84 -22.12
N PHE A 143 -15.39 4.85 -21.73
CA PHE A 143 -16.35 4.99 -20.64
C PHE A 143 -15.65 5.24 -19.30
N ALA A 144 -14.60 4.49 -18.96
CA ALA A 144 -13.83 4.66 -17.74
C ALA A 144 -13.25 6.08 -17.62
N LYS A 145 -12.62 6.58 -18.69
CA LYS A 145 -12.10 7.96 -18.73
C LYS A 145 -13.21 8.99 -18.56
N ALA A 146 -14.34 8.80 -19.23
CA ALA A 146 -15.49 9.71 -19.12
C ALA A 146 -16.11 9.73 -17.72
N CYS A 147 -16.08 8.62 -16.99
CA CYS A 147 -16.55 8.53 -15.60
C CYS A 147 -15.57 9.15 -14.59
N GLY A 148 -14.26 9.20 -14.89
CA GLY A 148 -13.22 9.66 -13.97
C GLY A 148 -12.51 8.53 -13.21
N PHE A 149 -12.57 7.27 -13.68
CA PHE A 149 -11.73 6.20 -13.17
C PHE A 149 -10.25 6.55 -13.36
N VAL A 150 -9.39 6.09 -12.43
CA VAL A 150 -7.94 6.26 -12.58
C VAL A 150 -7.35 5.26 -13.58
N GLY A 151 -8.06 4.16 -13.83
CA GLY A 151 -7.57 3.15 -14.73
C GLY A 151 -8.49 1.96 -14.94
N LEU A 152 -7.91 0.93 -15.54
CA LEU A 152 -8.57 -0.32 -15.87
C LEU A 152 -7.94 -1.46 -15.07
N ARG A 153 -8.75 -2.48 -14.74
CA ARG A 153 -8.27 -3.74 -14.18
C ARG A 153 -8.33 -4.83 -15.26
N ILE A 154 -7.30 -5.66 -15.32
CA ILE A 154 -7.24 -6.83 -16.20
C ILE A 154 -6.90 -8.09 -15.40
N ASP A 155 -7.31 -9.26 -15.90
CA ASP A 155 -7.11 -10.53 -15.22
C ASP A 155 -6.90 -11.66 -16.25
N PRO A 156 -5.66 -12.12 -16.43
CA PRO A 156 -5.36 -13.18 -17.38
C PRO A 156 -5.66 -14.58 -16.86
N GLU A 157 -6.09 -14.74 -15.60
CA GLU A 157 -6.32 -16.05 -15.00
C GLU A 157 -7.44 -16.83 -15.68
N ASP A 158 -7.15 -18.10 -15.95
CA ASP A 158 -8.09 -19.00 -16.63
C ASP A 158 -8.91 -19.83 -15.63
N TYR A 159 -10.07 -19.31 -15.23
CA TYR A 159 -11.03 -20.01 -14.38
C TYR A 159 -11.91 -21.06 -15.12
N HIS A 160 -11.72 -21.25 -16.42
CA HIS A 160 -12.57 -22.11 -17.26
C HIS A 160 -11.82 -23.22 -17.98
N GLY A 161 -10.52 -23.39 -17.73
CA GLY A 161 -9.69 -24.42 -18.34
C GLY A 161 -9.48 -24.24 -19.85
N GLN A 162 -9.63 -23.01 -20.37
CA GLN A 162 -9.49 -22.72 -21.79
C GLN A 162 -8.04 -22.54 -22.23
N ASN A 163 -7.13 -22.27 -21.29
CA ASN A 163 -5.70 -22.06 -21.53
C ASN A 163 -5.44 -21.03 -22.65
N GLN A 164 -6.19 -19.90 -22.64
CA GLN A 164 -6.08 -18.88 -23.71
C GLN A 164 -4.64 -18.44 -23.93
N TYR A 165 -3.89 -18.28 -22.85
CA TYR A 165 -2.53 -17.73 -22.87
C TYR A 165 -1.43 -18.81 -22.84
N PHE A 166 -1.81 -20.06 -23.14
CA PHE A 166 -0.86 -21.15 -23.31
C PHE A 166 -1.07 -21.81 -24.67
N ARG A 167 0.03 -22.19 -25.32
CA ARG A 167 -0.01 -22.97 -26.53
C ARG A 167 -0.68 -24.32 -26.28
N ARG A 168 -1.53 -24.73 -27.21
CA ARG A 168 -2.16 -26.06 -27.24
C ARG A 168 -1.85 -26.72 -28.55
N ASP A 169 -1.82 -28.06 -28.60
CA ASP A 169 -1.61 -28.81 -29.83
C ASP A 169 -2.74 -28.58 -30.83
N GLU A 170 -3.97 -28.36 -30.35
CA GLU A 170 -5.15 -28.04 -31.16
C GLU A 170 -5.06 -26.69 -31.90
N ASP A 171 -4.15 -25.81 -31.50
CA ASP A 171 -3.92 -24.54 -32.20
C ASP A 171 -3.33 -24.77 -33.62
N GLY A 172 -2.72 -25.95 -33.86
CA GLY A 172 -2.22 -26.38 -35.19
C GLY A 172 -1.08 -25.53 -35.76
N MET A 173 -0.45 -24.70 -34.94
CA MET A 173 0.59 -23.75 -35.32
C MET A 173 1.86 -23.90 -34.45
N PRO A 174 3.06 -23.63 -35.01
CA PRO A 174 4.28 -23.53 -34.24
C PRO A 174 4.20 -22.42 -33.18
N TYR A 175 4.96 -22.56 -32.08
CA TYR A 175 4.96 -21.58 -31.01
C TYR A 175 5.36 -20.18 -31.45
N GLU A 176 6.36 -20.07 -32.33
CA GLU A 176 6.85 -18.80 -32.86
C GLU A 176 5.72 -18.02 -33.55
N GLN A 177 4.94 -18.71 -34.40
CA GLN A 177 3.81 -18.09 -35.09
C GLN A 177 2.70 -17.67 -34.11
N LEU A 178 2.41 -18.49 -33.10
CA LEU A 178 1.43 -18.15 -32.04
C LEU A 178 1.92 -16.99 -31.19
N SER A 179 3.21 -16.92 -30.85
CA SER A 179 3.84 -15.82 -30.11
C SER A 179 3.71 -14.50 -30.88
N ASP A 180 3.98 -14.51 -32.19
CA ASP A 180 3.82 -13.32 -33.04
C ASP A 180 2.36 -12.88 -33.13
N LEU A 181 1.42 -13.81 -33.24
CA LEU A 181 0.00 -13.53 -33.18
C LEU A 181 -0.41 -12.97 -31.83
N ALA A 182 0.03 -13.56 -30.73
CA ALA A 182 -0.27 -13.06 -29.38
C ALA A 182 0.23 -11.62 -29.20
N ARG A 183 1.45 -11.30 -29.65
CA ARG A 183 1.99 -9.93 -29.63
C ARG A 183 1.15 -8.99 -30.53
N LYS A 184 0.75 -9.44 -31.74
CA LYS A 184 -0.18 -8.68 -32.59
C LYS A 184 -1.49 -8.36 -31.88
N ARG A 185 -2.07 -9.34 -31.15
CA ARG A 185 -3.34 -9.14 -30.44
C ARG A 185 -3.19 -8.22 -29.23
N GLY A 186 -2.10 -8.28 -28.49
CA GLY A 186 -1.78 -7.31 -27.44
C GLY A 186 -1.81 -5.88 -27.99
N ARG A 187 -1.11 -5.61 -29.09
CA ARG A 187 -1.17 -4.30 -29.79
C ARG A 187 -2.59 -3.93 -30.19
N GLN A 188 -3.28 -4.84 -30.87
CA GLN A 188 -4.62 -4.60 -31.41
C GLN A 188 -5.63 -4.22 -30.32
N VAL A 189 -5.62 -4.93 -29.20
CA VAL A 189 -6.57 -4.70 -28.10
C VAL A 189 -6.26 -3.40 -27.36
N PHE A 190 -4.97 -3.10 -27.11
CA PHE A 190 -4.61 -1.97 -26.25
C PHE A 190 -4.33 -0.67 -27.01
N SER A 191 -4.16 -0.66 -28.35
CA SER A 191 -4.07 0.60 -29.11
C SER A 191 -5.27 1.50 -28.85
N GLY A 192 -6.49 0.96 -28.97
CA GLY A 192 -7.71 1.73 -28.71
C GLY A 192 -7.88 2.15 -27.25
N VAL A 193 -7.32 1.40 -26.31
CA VAL A 193 -7.29 1.79 -24.88
C VAL A 193 -6.47 3.07 -24.71
N PHE A 194 -5.24 3.08 -25.22
CA PHE A 194 -4.34 4.23 -25.06
C PHE A 194 -4.77 5.45 -25.89
N GLU A 195 -5.49 5.25 -27.01
CA GLU A 195 -6.11 6.34 -27.76
C GLU A 195 -7.21 7.04 -26.95
N GLU A 196 -8.08 6.30 -26.27
CA GLU A 196 -9.21 6.87 -25.50
C GLU A 196 -8.78 7.30 -24.08
N PHE A 197 -7.73 6.67 -23.52
CA PHE A 197 -7.27 6.88 -22.15
C PHE A 197 -5.73 6.88 -22.08
N PRO A 198 -5.06 7.93 -22.58
CA PRO A 198 -3.60 7.94 -22.76
C PRO A 198 -2.79 7.93 -21.45
N ASP A 199 -3.36 8.33 -20.32
CA ASP A 199 -2.78 8.35 -18.98
C ASP A 199 -3.33 7.20 -18.08
N VAL A 200 -3.85 6.14 -18.69
CA VAL A 200 -4.48 5.02 -17.97
C VAL A 200 -3.51 4.27 -17.08
N ARG A 201 -3.94 3.95 -15.86
CA ARG A 201 -3.30 2.94 -15.03
C ARG A 201 -3.96 1.58 -15.27
N ILE A 202 -3.19 0.56 -15.58
CA ILE A 202 -3.70 -0.80 -15.83
C ILE A 202 -3.23 -1.71 -14.71
N LEU A 203 -4.13 -2.01 -13.77
CA LEU A 203 -3.90 -2.98 -12.70
C LEU A 203 -4.19 -4.39 -13.19
N GLY A 204 -3.16 -5.22 -13.33
CA GLY A 204 -3.32 -6.66 -13.52
C GLY A 204 -3.11 -7.39 -12.22
N TYR A 205 -3.97 -8.35 -11.87
CA TYR A 205 -3.69 -9.19 -10.71
C TYR A 205 -2.40 -9.97 -10.90
N PHE A 206 -2.15 -10.36 -12.14
CA PHE A 206 -0.86 -10.79 -12.65
C PHE A 206 -0.56 -10.04 -13.96
N ILE A 207 0.65 -9.51 -14.09
CA ILE A 207 1.18 -9.11 -15.39
C ILE A 207 2.30 -10.10 -15.75
N LEU A 208 3.53 -9.83 -15.39
CA LEU A 208 4.63 -10.76 -15.66
C LEU A 208 4.91 -11.71 -14.49
N THR A 209 4.37 -11.44 -13.30
CA THR A 209 4.43 -12.37 -12.16
C THR A 209 3.68 -13.68 -12.41
N MET A 210 2.74 -13.72 -13.36
CA MET A 210 2.14 -14.97 -13.85
C MET A 210 3.19 -15.95 -14.39
N GLY A 211 4.34 -15.45 -14.83
CA GLY A 211 5.50 -16.24 -15.27
C GLY A 211 6.43 -16.70 -14.15
N ASN A 212 5.98 -16.86 -12.89
CA ASN A 212 6.82 -17.22 -11.73
C ASN A 212 7.72 -18.44 -11.96
N ASN A 213 7.35 -19.36 -12.86
CA ASN A 213 8.18 -20.52 -13.24
C ASN A 213 9.49 -20.13 -13.93
N TYR A 214 9.62 -18.91 -14.46
CA TYR A 214 10.85 -18.43 -15.07
C TYR A 214 11.81 -17.82 -14.04
N MET A 215 11.31 -17.44 -12.87
CA MET A 215 12.10 -16.77 -11.82
C MET A 215 13.11 -17.69 -11.14
N ALA A 216 12.83 -19.00 -11.09
CA ALA A 216 13.73 -19.99 -10.50
C ALA A 216 15.03 -20.22 -11.30
N ASP A 217 15.06 -19.78 -12.57
CA ASP A 217 16.13 -20.09 -13.51
C ASP A 217 17.07 -18.90 -13.79
N VAL A 218 17.17 -17.94 -12.88
CA VAL A 218 17.74 -16.60 -13.15
C VAL A 218 19.27 -16.55 -13.21
N ASP A 219 20.01 -17.61 -12.87
CA ASP A 219 21.47 -17.61 -12.81
C ASP A 219 22.14 -17.34 -14.17
N GLY A 220 22.17 -16.05 -14.54
CA GLY A 220 22.90 -15.56 -15.72
C GLY A 220 22.29 -15.86 -17.08
N ARG A 221 21.20 -16.62 -17.16
CA ARG A 221 20.52 -16.97 -18.42
C ARG A 221 19.58 -15.88 -18.89
N ASN A 222 19.37 -15.77 -20.19
CA ASN A 222 18.38 -14.87 -20.75
C ASN A 222 16.97 -15.44 -20.54
N LEU A 223 16.16 -14.79 -19.70
CA LEU A 223 14.80 -15.23 -19.40
C LEU A 223 13.91 -15.38 -20.64
N ARG A 224 14.10 -14.52 -21.65
CA ARG A 224 13.37 -14.60 -22.91
C ARG A 224 13.73 -15.88 -23.68
N ASP A 225 15.00 -16.25 -23.73
CA ASP A 225 15.42 -17.49 -24.40
C ASP A 225 14.90 -18.73 -23.68
N ILE A 226 14.83 -18.71 -22.33
CA ILE A 226 14.20 -19.78 -21.56
C ILE A 226 12.71 -19.89 -21.89
N MET A 227 11.99 -18.77 -21.93
CA MET A 227 10.57 -18.73 -22.29
C MET A 227 10.34 -19.28 -23.71
N LEU A 228 11.13 -18.85 -24.69
CA LEU A 228 11.06 -19.32 -26.06
C LEU A 228 11.38 -20.83 -26.15
N GLY A 229 12.38 -21.30 -25.40
CA GLY A 229 12.74 -22.71 -25.35
C GLY A 229 11.68 -23.62 -24.73
N ARG A 230 10.84 -23.10 -23.83
CA ARG A 230 9.66 -23.82 -23.29
C ARG A 230 8.50 -23.88 -24.28
N GLY A 231 8.35 -22.88 -25.16
CA GLY A 231 7.41 -22.88 -26.29
C GLY A 231 5.93 -22.98 -25.90
N THR A 232 5.53 -22.47 -24.73
CA THR A 232 4.15 -22.62 -24.22
C THR A 232 3.47 -21.31 -23.84
N ASP A 233 4.18 -20.33 -23.33
CA ASP A 233 3.61 -19.09 -22.80
C ASP A 233 3.26 -18.10 -23.92
N LEU A 234 2.00 -17.71 -24.01
CA LEU A 234 1.48 -16.71 -24.94
C LEU A 234 1.06 -15.40 -24.25
N TRP A 235 1.04 -15.36 -22.91
CA TRP A 235 0.72 -14.15 -22.17
C TRP A 235 1.86 -13.13 -22.24
N THR A 236 3.09 -13.55 -22.05
CA THR A 236 4.24 -12.64 -22.14
C THR A 236 4.36 -11.98 -23.51
N PRO A 237 4.23 -12.68 -24.67
CA PRO A 237 4.15 -12.02 -25.97
C PRO A 237 2.97 -11.06 -26.10
N PHE A 238 1.80 -11.38 -25.51
CA PHE A 238 0.66 -10.47 -25.50
C PHE A 238 0.97 -9.19 -24.73
N VAL A 239 1.60 -9.28 -23.55
CA VAL A 239 2.07 -8.13 -22.76
C VAL A 239 3.14 -7.32 -23.53
N ASP A 240 4.05 -7.99 -24.23
CA ASP A 240 5.04 -7.33 -25.11
C ASP A 240 4.32 -6.47 -26.18
N GLY A 241 3.19 -6.98 -26.73
CA GLY A 241 2.32 -6.23 -27.63
C GLY A 241 1.64 -5.02 -26.98
N ILE A 242 1.32 -5.07 -25.69
CA ILE A 242 0.82 -3.89 -24.94
C ILE A 242 1.91 -2.82 -24.89
N PHE A 243 3.15 -3.20 -24.57
CA PHE A 243 4.29 -2.28 -24.52
C PHE A 243 4.67 -1.70 -25.90
N ASP A 244 4.35 -2.38 -27.00
CA ASP A 244 4.56 -1.82 -28.35
C ASP A 244 3.80 -0.49 -28.54
N VAL A 245 2.61 -0.36 -27.94
CA VAL A 245 1.65 0.74 -28.16
C VAL A 245 1.38 1.62 -26.94
N ILE A 246 2.00 1.32 -25.80
CA ILE A 246 1.80 2.06 -24.55
C ILE A 246 2.19 3.54 -24.73
N THR A 247 1.32 4.44 -24.29
CA THR A 247 1.58 5.89 -24.27
C THR A 247 2.53 6.27 -23.14
N PRO A 248 3.28 7.39 -23.23
CA PRO A 248 4.29 7.77 -22.23
C PRO A 248 3.76 7.94 -20.81
N ASP A 249 2.50 8.37 -20.66
CA ASP A 249 1.87 8.68 -19.36
C ASP A 249 1.11 7.47 -18.77
N ALA A 250 0.95 6.39 -19.54
CA ALA A 250 0.29 5.17 -19.06
C ALA A 250 1.24 4.30 -18.22
N VAL A 251 0.66 3.59 -17.25
CA VAL A 251 1.38 2.72 -16.32
C VAL A 251 0.69 1.35 -16.27
N LEU A 252 1.49 0.27 -16.35
CA LEU A 252 1.05 -1.07 -15.99
C LEU A 252 1.46 -1.36 -14.54
N ILE A 253 0.55 -1.97 -13.77
CA ILE A 253 0.75 -2.31 -12.37
C ILE A 253 0.62 -3.83 -12.23
N ASP A 254 1.73 -4.50 -11.93
CA ASP A 254 1.71 -5.94 -11.61
C ASP A 254 1.25 -6.12 -10.17
N GLY A 255 0.05 -6.67 -9.99
CA GLY A 255 -0.63 -6.80 -8.71
C GLY A 255 -0.12 -7.93 -7.82
N ASP A 256 0.73 -8.79 -8.34
CA ASP A 256 1.32 -9.96 -7.68
C ASP A 256 0.35 -10.67 -6.70
N GLU A 257 -0.67 -11.32 -7.26
CA GLU A 257 -1.65 -12.06 -6.47
C GLU A 257 -1.02 -13.22 -5.67
N SER A 258 0.17 -13.70 -6.06
CA SER A 258 0.93 -14.68 -5.27
C SER A 258 1.19 -14.22 -3.84
N ALA A 259 1.13 -12.91 -3.61
CA ALA A 259 1.26 -12.31 -2.28
C ALA A 259 0.18 -12.75 -1.28
N TYR A 260 -0.91 -13.36 -1.70
CA TYR A 260 -1.89 -14.02 -0.84
C TYR A 260 -1.27 -15.09 0.07
N SER A 261 -0.13 -15.66 -0.34
CA SER A 261 0.62 -16.68 0.42
C SER A 261 1.89 -16.13 1.09
N TYR A 262 2.26 -14.86 0.89
CA TYR A 262 3.49 -14.30 1.44
C TYR A 262 3.41 -14.12 2.94
N ARG A 263 4.53 -14.36 3.62
CA ARG A 263 4.66 -14.27 5.07
C ARG A 263 5.92 -13.52 5.48
N ALA A 264 5.76 -12.44 6.19
CA ALA A 264 6.86 -11.85 6.92
C ALA A 264 7.31 -12.83 8.04
N PRO A 265 8.61 -13.00 8.32
CA PRO A 265 9.74 -12.16 7.84
C PRO A 265 10.48 -12.70 6.60
N ARG A 266 9.88 -13.55 5.77
CA ARG A 266 10.57 -14.26 4.68
C ARG A 266 11.07 -13.36 3.53
N MET A 267 10.84 -12.05 3.60
CA MET A 267 11.27 -11.07 2.60
C MET A 267 10.63 -11.25 1.21
N GLU A 268 9.52 -11.99 1.11
CA GLU A 268 8.88 -12.36 -0.16
C GLU A 268 8.43 -11.12 -0.92
N PHE A 269 7.80 -10.14 -0.24
CA PHE A 269 7.40 -8.88 -0.85
C PHE A 269 8.56 -8.12 -1.51
N PHE A 270 9.70 -8.01 -0.82
CA PHE A 270 10.89 -7.32 -1.37
C PHE A 270 11.56 -8.10 -2.49
N ARG A 271 11.55 -9.44 -2.42
CA ARG A 271 12.06 -10.29 -3.50
C ARG A 271 11.20 -10.13 -4.74
N SER A 272 9.88 -10.18 -4.61
CA SER A 272 8.95 -10.00 -5.72
C SER A 272 9.07 -8.60 -6.33
N SER A 273 9.07 -7.54 -5.52
CA SER A 273 9.32 -6.18 -6.01
C SER A 273 10.63 -6.09 -6.80
N ASN A 274 11.72 -6.65 -6.27
CA ASN A 274 13.00 -6.67 -6.98
C ASN A 274 12.94 -7.49 -8.29
N GLN A 275 12.18 -8.59 -8.34
CA GLN A 275 11.97 -9.37 -9.55
C GLN A 275 11.21 -8.56 -10.60
N ILE A 276 10.10 -7.93 -10.23
CA ILE A 276 9.30 -7.11 -11.12
C ILE A 276 10.18 -5.98 -11.71
N HIS A 277 10.84 -5.20 -10.87
CA HIS A 277 11.60 -4.04 -11.36
C HIS A 277 12.87 -4.37 -12.13
N LYS A 278 13.57 -5.48 -11.81
CA LYS A 278 14.92 -5.75 -12.36
C LYS A 278 14.96 -6.90 -13.34
N ASN A 279 14.15 -7.94 -13.15
CA ASN A 279 14.32 -9.19 -13.87
C ASN A 279 13.24 -9.46 -14.90
N LEU A 280 11.96 -9.30 -14.56
CA LEU A 280 10.86 -9.71 -15.43
C LEU A 280 10.81 -8.94 -16.76
N GLY A 281 11.28 -7.69 -16.80
CA GLY A 281 11.43 -6.95 -18.05
C GLY A 281 12.32 -7.63 -19.09
N ARG A 282 13.16 -8.59 -18.68
CA ARG A 282 13.99 -9.39 -19.61
C ARG A 282 13.17 -10.39 -20.45
N LEU A 283 11.95 -10.71 -20.02
CA LEU A 283 11.00 -11.53 -20.79
C LEU A 283 10.52 -10.79 -22.04
N LEU A 284 10.47 -9.47 -22.01
CA LEU A 284 10.04 -8.65 -23.13
C LEU A 284 11.13 -8.51 -24.19
N SER A 285 10.72 -8.13 -25.38
CA SER A 285 11.62 -7.80 -26.49
C SER A 285 12.54 -6.63 -26.12
N PRO A 286 13.76 -6.57 -26.66
CA PRO A 286 14.75 -5.54 -26.30
C PRO A 286 14.23 -4.11 -26.45
N GLU A 287 13.42 -3.84 -27.48
CA GLU A 287 12.84 -2.53 -27.77
C GLU A 287 11.86 -2.04 -26.70
N ASN A 288 11.20 -2.93 -25.97
CA ASN A 288 10.22 -2.59 -24.93
C ASN A 288 10.80 -2.50 -23.51
N ARG A 289 12.04 -2.97 -23.30
CA ARG A 289 12.67 -3.00 -21.96
C ARG A 289 12.86 -1.61 -21.34
N ALA A 290 13.11 -0.60 -22.17
CA ALA A 290 13.25 0.78 -21.68
C ALA A 290 11.89 1.33 -21.21
N LYS A 291 10.81 1.08 -21.94
CA LYS A 291 9.45 1.44 -21.54
C LYS A 291 9.05 0.71 -20.26
N TYR A 292 9.31 -0.59 -20.16
CA TYR A 292 9.05 -1.39 -18.98
C TYR A 292 9.64 -0.77 -17.71
N LYS A 293 10.89 -0.33 -17.76
CA LYS A 293 11.59 0.25 -16.59
C LYS A 293 10.92 1.49 -16.01
N VAL A 294 10.21 2.27 -16.81
CA VAL A 294 9.59 3.54 -16.39
C VAL A 294 8.08 3.44 -16.24
N GLN A 295 7.46 2.44 -16.83
CA GLN A 295 6.00 2.32 -16.91
C GLN A 295 5.45 1.07 -16.21
N MET A 296 6.31 0.21 -15.65
CA MET A 296 5.90 -0.90 -14.81
C MET A 296 6.01 -0.51 -13.35
N GLN A 297 4.91 -0.64 -12.62
CA GLN A 297 4.84 -0.56 -11.16
C GLN A 297 4.52 -1.95 -10.60
N ASN A 298 4.84 -2.15 -9.32
CA ASN A 298 4.39 -3.32 -8.57
C ASN A 298 3.36 -2.94 -7.50
N SER A 299 2.47 -3.87 -7.23
CA SER A 299 1.48 -3.85 -6.17
C SER A 299 1.40 -5.24 -5.55
N PHE A 300 0.69 -5.39 -4.45
CA PHE A 300 0.51 -6.69 -3.80
C PHE A 300 -0.93 -6.92 -3.42
N GLY A 301 -1.41 -8.15 -3.65
CA GLY A 301 -2.70 -8.60 -3.17
C GLY A 301 -2.66 -9.01 -1.69
N VAL A 302 -3.68 -8.63 -0.94
CA VAL A 302 -3.95 -9.08 0.43
C VAL A 302 -5.27 -9.84 0.43
N TYR A 303 -5.24 -11.15 0.73
CA TYR A 303 -6.43 -11.99 0.78
C TYR A 303 -7.01 -12.00 2.18
N LEU A 304 -8.08 -11.23 2.40
CA LEU A 304 -8.68 -11.03 3.73
C LEU A 304 -9.25 -12.31 4.33
N ASP A 305 -9.82 -13.20 3.49
CA ASP A 305 -10.31 -14.50 3.96
C ASP A 305 -9.21 -15.36 4.60
N GLY A 306 -7.94 -15.16 4.19
CA GLY A 306 -6.77 -15.82 4.78
C GLY A 306 -6.57 -15.48 6.26
N TYR A 307 -7.00 -14.31 6.68
CA TYR A 307 -6.91 -13.82 8.06
C TYR A 307 -8.17 -14.09 8.88
N SER A 308 -9.20 -14.69 8.30
CA SER A 308 -10.46 -15.01 9.00
C SER A 308 -10.99 -16.41 8.69
N PHE A 309 -11.47 -16.67 7.49
CA PHE A 309 -12.24 -17.86 7.12
C PHE A 309 -11.41 -19.06 6.68
N VAL A 310 -10.23 -18.83 6.12
CA VAL A 310 -9.37 -19.94 5.65
C VAL A 310 -8.85 -20.72 6.84
N LYS A 311 -8.95 -22.06 6.76
CA LYS A 311 -8.52 -22.98 7.82
C LYS A 311 -7.11 -23.49 7.56
N GLU A 312 -6.43 -23.91 8.62
CA GLU A 312 -5.15 -24.61 8.52
C GLU A 312 -5.26 -25.82 7.59
N GLY A 313 -4.24 -26.03 6.77
CA GLY A 313 -4.22 -27.08 5.75
C GLY A 313 -5.01 -26.80 4.49
N ALA A 314 -5.62 -25.61 4.34
CA ALA A 314 -6.24 -25.19 3.09
C ALA A 314 -5.23 -25.14 1.95
N PRO A 315 -5.64 -25.47 0.71
CA PRO A 315 -4.75 -25.43 -0.45
C PRO A 315 -4.21 -24.02 -0.71
N PHE A 316 -3.15 -23.94 -1.50
CA PHE A 316 -2.48 -22.70 -1.93
C PHE A 316 -1.78 -21.90 -0.83
N GLY A 317 -1.75 -22.39 0.42
CA GLY A 317 -1.06 -21.71 1.51
C GLY A 317 -1.70 -20.38 1.94
N TYR A 318 -2.98 -20.17 1.70
CA TYR A 318 -3.69 -18.92 2.02
C TYR A 318 -4.08 -18.78 3.49
N TYR A 319 -3.93 -19.85 4.30
CA TYR A 319 -4.13 -19.77 5.73
C TYR A 319 -3.03 -18.91 6.38
N MET A 320 -3.42 -17.84 7.05
CA MET A 320 -2.51 -17.01 7.84
C MET A 320 -2.61 -17.39 9.31
N GLU A 321 -1.55 -18.00 9.83
CA GLU A 321 -1.45 -18.41 11.23
C GLU A 321 -1.47 -17.19 12.17
N PRO A 322 -2.10 -17.29 13.34
CA PRO A 322 -2.10 -16.20 14.31
C PRO A 322 -0.71 -15.95 14.90
N ILE A 323 -0.39 -14.68 15.15
CA ILE A 323 0.78 -14.27 15.95
C ILE A 323 0.26 -13.87 17.32
N ASP A 324 0.74 -14.54 18.37
CA ASP A 324 0.26 -14.39 19.75
C ASP A 324 -1.28 -14.41 19.85
N GLY A 325 -1.89 -15.36 19.15
CA GLY A 325 -3.33 -15.56 19.15
C GLY A 325 -4.14 -14.64 18.23
N SER A 326 -3.51 -13.68 17.53
CA SER A 326 -4.17 -12.72 16.65
C SER A 326 -3.74 -12.82 15.19
N ARG A 327 -4.69 -13.06 14.28
CA ARG A 327 -4.44 -12.97 12.83
C ARG A 327 -4.34 -11.53 12.35
N THR A 328 -4.97 -10.59 13.06
CA THR A 328 -4.85 -9.15 12.78
C THR A 328 -3.42 -8.66 12.97
N ARG A 329 -2.71 -9.18 13.98
CA ARG A 329 -1.26 -8.90 14.15
C ARG A 329 -0.45 -9.41 12.96
N HIS A 330 -0.72 -10.61 12.46
CA HIS A 330 -0.07 -11.14 11.27
C HIS A 330 -0.37 -10.28 10.04
N LEU A 331 -1.64 -9.84 9.87
CA LEU A 331 -2.01 -8.90 8.82
C LEU A 331 -1.18 -7.60 8.90
N GLY A 332 -1.05 -7.02 10.10
CA GLY A 332 -0.27 -5.80 10.31
C GLY A 332 1.19 -5.93 9.88
N ILE A 333 1.82 -7.07 10.19
CA ILE A 333 3.21 -7.34 9.81
C ILE A 333 3.34 -7.51 8.29
N ASN A 334 2.48 -8.33 7.67
CA ASN A 334 2.50 -8.56 6.23
C ASN A 334 2.21 -7.26 5.45
N LEU A 335 1.17 -6.53 5.85
CA LEU A 335 0.78 -5.29 5.19
C LEU A 335 1.87 -4.21 5.29
N ARG A 336 2.55 -4.10 6.44
CA ARG A 336 3.69 -3.19 6.60
C ARG A 336 4.81 -3.49 5.60
N GLN A 337 5.07 -4.77 5.31
CA GLN A 337 6.07 -5.15 4.30
C GLN A 337 5.54 -4.93 2.88
N ALA A 338 4.29 -5.27 2.60
CA ALA A 338 3.65 -5.02 1.31
C ALA A 338 3.70 -3.53 0.94
N VAL A 339 3.25 -2.65 1.85
CA VAL A 339 3.28 -1.19 1.66
C VAL A 339 4.69 -0.66 1.39
N LYS A 340 5.71 -1.14 2.12
CA LYS A 340 7.10 -0.71 1.92
C LYS A 340 7.71 -1.18 0.61
N ALA A 341 7.24 -2.29 0.08
CA ALA A 341 7.79 -2.90 -1.12
C ALA A 341 7.00 -2.56 -2.39
N ALA A 342 5.75 -2.10 -2.27
CA ALA A 342 4.93 -1.65 -3.38
C ALA A 342 5.25 -0.19 -3.78
N ASP A 343 4.90 0.17 -5.02
CA ASP A 343 5.10 1.52 -5.55
C ASP A 343 3.98 2.48 -5.10
N GLU A 344 2.74 2.28 -5.55
CA GLU A 344 1.65 3.22 -5.32
C GLU A 344 0.44 2.57 -4.63
N TYR A 345 0.16 1.30 -4.93
CA TYR A 345 -1.06 0.61 -4.52
C TYR A 345 -0.79 -0.67 -3.76
N VAL A 346 -1.67 -0.98 -2.79
CA VAL A 346 -1.92 -2.33 -2.26
C VAL A 346 -3.40 -2.62 -2.43
N TRP A 347 -3.74 -3.80 -2.92
CA TRP A 347 -5.13 -4.17 -3.15
C TRP A 347 -5.57 -5.33 -2.25
N PHE A 348 -6.85 -5.33 -1.87
CA PHE A 348 -7.42 -6.26 -0.92
C PHE A 348 -8.53 -7.05 -1.60
N TRP A 349 -8.39 -8.37 -1.64
CA TRP A 349 -9.44 -9.26 -2.10
C TRP A 349 -10.21 -9.83 -0.92
N GLY A 350 -11.54 -9.85 -1.02
CA GLY A 350 -12.41 -10.45 -0.03
C GLY A 350 -13.65 -11.08 -0.65
N GLU A 351 -14.01 -12.28 -0.22
CA GLU A 351 -15.12 -13.04 -0.78
C GLU A 351 -16.33 -13.09 0.15
N LYS A 352 -16.11 -13.39 1.43
CA LYS A 352 -17.20 -13.79 2.35
C LYS A 352 -17.84 -12.63 3.09
N SER A 353 -17.10 -11.58 3.39
CA SER A 353 -17.60 -10.41 4.11
C SER A 353 -17.67 -9.16 3.23
N ARG A 354 -18.10 -8.04 3.80
CA ARG A 354 -18.32 -6.79 3.09
C ARG A 354 -17.57 -5.65 3.79
N TRP A 355 -17.14 -4.66 3.04
CA TRP A 355 -16.55 -3.43 3.60
C TRP A 355 -17.61 -2.54 4.21
N ALA A 356 -18.73 -2.36 3.51
CA ALA A 356 -19.89 -1.64 4.02
C ALA A 356 -20.98 -2.60 4.48
N SER A 357 -21.74 -2.21 5.51
CA SER A 357 -22.80 -3.04 6.06
C SER A 357 -23.89 -3.37 5.03
N VAL A 358 -24.22 -4.64 4.94
CA VAL A 358 -25.28 -5.18 4.10
C VAL A 358 -26.15 -6.08 4.97
N LYS A 359 -27.47 -5.91 4.90
CA LYS A 359 -28.40 -6.74 5.70
C LYS A 359 -28.11 -8.25 5.52
N GLY A 360 -27.85 -8.93 6.63
CA GLY A 360 -27.57 -10.36 6.66
C GLY A 360 -26.18 -10.79 6.18
N LYS A 361 -25.23 -9.84 6.04
CA LYS A 361 -23.82 -10.13 5.74
C LYS A 361 -22.93 -9.46 6.79
N PRO A 362 -21.93 -10.18 7.32
CA PRO A 362 -20.93 -9.58 8.22
C PRO A 362 -20.06 -8.59 7.46
N THR A 363 -19.48 -7.64 8.19
CA THR A 363 -18.45 -6.76 7.64
C THR A 363 -17.06 -7.33 7.90
N TRP A 364 -16.09 -6.90 7.12
CA TRP A 364 -14.67 -7.24 7.38
C TRP A 364 -14.18 -6.76 8.74
N LYS A 365 -14.74 -5.65 9.24
CA LYS A 365 -14.45 -5.14 10.58
C LYS A 365 -14.92 -6.09 11.67
N ASP A 366 -16.06 -6.77 11.47
CA ASP A 366 -16.60 -7.74 12.42
C ASP A 366 -15.82 -9.05 12.41
N GLU A 367 -15.38 -9.48 11.21
CA GLU A 367 -14.68 -10.77 11.01
C GLU A 367 -13.18 -10.71 11.35
N ILE A 368 -12.58 -9.51 11.23
CA ILE A 368 -11.18 -9.26 11.55
C ILE A 368 -11.15 -8.08 12.53
N PRO A 369 -11.34 -8.33 13.84
CA PRO A 369 -11.30 -7.28 14.85
C PRO A 369 -9.99 -6.48 14.78
N GLY A 370 -10.10 -5.15 14.75
CA GLY A 370 -8.94 -4.26 14.59
C GLY A 370 -8.45 -4.04 13.16
N LEU A 371 -9.15 -4.58 12.15
CA LEU A 371 -8.77 -4.40 10.74
C LEU A 371 -8.58 -2.93 10.38
N HIS A 372 -9.59 -2.09 10.61
CA HIS A 372 -9.54 -0.68 10.21
C HIS A 372 -8.40 0.08 10.93
N ASP A 373 -8.19 -0.19 12.21
CA ASP A 373 -7.08 0.40 12.99
C ASP A 373 -5.72 -0.03 12.41
N THR A 374 -5.59 -1.31 12.04
CA THR A 374 -4.35 -1.85 11.43
C THR A 374 -4.07 -1.21 10.08
N LEU A 375 -5.08 -1.11 9.22
CA LEU A 375 -4.95 -0.46 7.92
C LEU A 375 -4.57 1.02 8.07
N LEU A 376 -5.24 1.72 8.97
CA LEU A 376 -5.00 3.14 9.21
C LEU A 376 -3.62 3.39 9.84
N ALA A 377 -3.18 2.56 10.79
CA ALA A 377 -1.88 2.68 11.42
C ALA A 377 -0.71 2.56 10.43
N ILE A 378 -0.89 1.79 9.37
CA ILE A 378 0.12 1.59 8.33
C ILE A 378 0.03 2.67 7.26
N LYS A 379 -1.18 3.02 6.83
CA LYS A 379 -1.42 4.00 5.77
C LYS A 379 -1.22 5.44 6.22
N SER A 380 -1.77 5.79 7.38
CA SER A 380 -1.81 7.16 7.92
C SER A 380 -1.44 7.19 9.40
N PRO A 381 -0.16 6.92 9.75
CA PRO A 381 0.26 6.79 11.15
C PRO A 381 -0.08 8.00 12.03
N ALA A 382 0.00 9.22 11.48
CA ALA A 382 -0.33 10.44 12.21
C ALA A 382 -1.84 10.52 12.53
N GLU A 383 -2.70 10.18 11.57
CA GLU A 383 -4.15 10.13 11.79
C GLU A 383 -4.51 9.08 12.83
N MET A 384 -3.92 7.88 12.73
CA MET A 384 -4.16 6.83 13.71
C MET A 384 -3.67 7.23 15.11
N GLY A 385 -2.49 7.84 15.21
CA GLY A 385 -1.99 8.36 16.49
C GLY A 385 -2.98 9.33 17.15
N ARG A 386 -3.51 10.29 16.38
CA ARG A 386 -4.52 11.25 16.82
C ARG A 386 -5.82 10.56 17.29
N LYS A 387 -6.32 9.61 16.51
CA LYS A 387 -7.50 8.82 16.90
C LYS A 387 -7.26 8.04 18.21
N LEU A 388 -6.08 7.45 18.38
CA LEU A 388 -5.74 6.74 19.61
C LEU A 388 -5.69 7.67 20.80
N ARG A 389 -5.12 8.87 20.66
CA ARG A 389 -5.13 9.86 21.72
C ARG A 389 -6.57 10.25 22.10
N GLN A 390 -7.43 10.56 21.14
CA GLN A 390 -8.85 10.88 21.39
C GLN A 390 -9.59 9.75 22.09
N ARG A 391 -9.37 8.49 21.71
CA ARG A 391 -9.98 7.31 22.33
C ARG A 391 -9.47 7.09 23.76
N MET A 392 -8.18 7.35 24.01
CA MET A 392 -7.60 7.33 25.36
C MET A 392 -8.19 8.44 26.23
N GLU A 393 -8.30 9.65 25.71
CA GLU A 393 -8.94 10.79 26.40
C GLU A 393 -10.43 10.52 26.71
N ALA A 394 -11.11 9.75 25.84
CA ALA A 394 -12.47 9.26 26.08
C ALA A 394 -12.55 8.08 27.07
N GLY A 395 -11.42 7.59 27.57
CA GLY A 395 -11.36 6.52 28.58
C GLY A 395 -11.48 5.09 28.05
N GLU A 396 -11.33 4.87 26.73
CA GLU A 396 -11.41 3.51 26.17
C GLU A 396 -10.25 2.60 26.61
N PHE A 397 -9.08 3.17 26.87
CA PHE A 397 -7.89 2.49 27.37
C PHE A 397 -6.94 3.46 28.04
N ALA A 398 -5.96 2.93 28.78
CA ALA A 398 -5.03 3.73 29.55
C ALA A 398 -3.73 4.04 28.78
N ASN A 399 -3.18 5.22 29.02
CA ASN A 399 -1.78 5.51 28.72
C ASN A 399 -0.86 4.66 29.61
N ILE A 400 0.17 4.05 29.00
CA ILE A 400 1.13 3.20 29.74
C ILE A 400 2.36 3.98 30.25
N ASN A 401 2.51 5.24 29.87
CA ASN A 401 3.52 6.11 30.46
C ASN A 401 3.07 6.58 31.84
N THR A 402 3.77 6.17 32.88
CA THR A 402 3.42 6.46 34.27
C THR A 402 3.70 7.91 34.68
N ASN A 403 4.42 8.67 33.87
CA ASN A 403 4.72 10.08 34.09
C ASN A 403 4.60 10.87 32.77
N SER A 404 3.41 10.81 32.15
CA SER A 404 3.16 11.48 30.88
C SER A 404 3.27 13.00 30.95
N ALA A 405 2.83 13.63 32.03
CA ALA A 405 2.93 15.07 32.28
C ALA A 405 4.33 15.50 32.74
N CYS A 406 5.35 14.65 32.61
CA CYS A 406 6.74 14.95 32.85
C CYS A 406 7.04 15.55 34.23
N LEU A 407 6.21 15.25 35.26
CA LEU A 407 6.29 15.80 36.59
C LEU A 407 7.63 15.50 37.26
N SER A 408 8.25 16.54 37.85
CA SER A 408 9.51 16.49 38.58
C SER A 408 9.51 17.44 39.77
N THR A 409 10.33 17.15 40.73
CA THR A 409 10.62 18.06 41.88
C THR A 409 12.06 18.57 41.83
N ASP A 410 12.85 18.11 40.86
CA ASP A 410 14.27 18.48 40.71
C ASP A 410 14.50 18.95 39.25
N SER A 411 14.95 20.19 39.12
CA SER A 411 15.25 20.79 37.82
C SER A 411 16.54 20.28 37.17
N ALA A 412 17.44 19.70 37.95
CA ALA A 412 18.75 19.26 37.49
C ALA A 412 18.72 17.88 36.82
N THR A 413 17.64 17.13 37.01
CA THR A 413 17.50 15.76 36.50
C THR A 413 16.27 15.56 35.65
N VAL A 414 16.34 14.56 34.78
CA VAL A 414 15.19 14.07 34.04
C VAL A 414 14.50 12.99 34.89
N PRO A 415 13.19 13.13 35.20
CA PRO A 415 12.49 12.19 36.06
C PRO A 415 12.31 10.83 35.39
N LYS A 416 12.16 9.77 36.17
CA LYS A 416 11.73 8.46 35.60
C LYS A 416 10.30 8.54 35.05
N PRO A 417 9.98 7.83 33.98
CA PRO A 417 10.75 6.72 33.35
C PRO A 417 11.71 7.16 32.23
N TYR A 418 12.00 8.44 32.11
CA TYR A 418 12.86 8.97 31.06
C TYR A 418 14.35 8.80 31.36
N TRP A 419 15.16 8.75 30.34
CA TRP A 419 16.61 8.81 30.40
C TRP A 419 17.17 9.58 29.20
N THR A 420 18.44 9.94 29.25
CA THR A 420 19.04 10.82 28.26
C THR A 420 20.29 10.25 27.63
N TRP A 421 20.57 10.65 26.40
CA TRP A 421 21.76 10.35 25.68
C TRP A 421 22.28 11.61 24.98
N GLN A 422 23.59 11.82 24.99
CA GLN A 422 24.24 12.86 24.21
C GLN A 422 25.38 12.30 23.38
N GLU A 423 25.63 12.89 22.19
CA GLU A 423 26.76 12.52 21.36
C GLU A 423 28.09 12.88 22.05
N ASN A 424 29.13 12.08 21.78
CA ASN A 424 30.41 12.20 22.43
C ASN A 424 31.07 13.56 22.10
N PRO A 425 31.52 14.36 23.09
CA PRO A 425 32.19 15.62 22.89
C PRO A 425 33.48 15.50 22.07
N LYS A 426 34.16 14.36 22.10
CA LYS A 426 35.35 14.10 21.27
C LYS A 426 35.08 14.14 19.77
N LYS A 427 33.81 14.03 19.34
CA LYS A 427 33.35 14.20 17.97
C LYS A 427 33.01 15.65 17.61
N GLY A 428 33.27 16.60 18.51
CA GLY A 428 33.04 18.02 18.29
C GLY A 428 31.62 18.49 18.63
N PHE A 429 30.80 17.63 19.22
CA PHE A 429 29.45 18.04 19.65
C PHE A 429 29.50 18.77 20.98
N ARG A 430 28.72 19.87 21.06
CA ARG A 430 28.54 20.63 22.30
C ARG A 430 27.83 19.77 23.34
N GLN A 431 28.33 19.84 24.56
CA GLN A 431 27.64 19.30 25.72
C GLN A 431 26.74 20.37 26.32
N GLY A 432 25.47 20.05 26.46
CA GLY A 432 24.47 20.81 27.16
C GLY A 432 23.92 20.03 28.33
N THR A 433 22.78 20.45 28.84
CA THR A 433 22.10 19.78 29.96
C THR A 433 20.71 19.31 29.58
N PHE A 434 20.32 18.16 30.12
CA PHE A 434 18.95 17.71 30.17
C PHE A 434 18.45 17.80 31.62
N GLY A 435 17.23 18.25 31.81
CA GLY A 435 16.62 18.38 33.14
C GLY A 435 15.10 18.56 33.06
N SER A 436 14.54 19.11 34.10
CA SER A 436 13.12 19.50 34.16
C SER A 436 13.00 21.02 34.30
N ASP A 437 12.07 21.62 33.59
CA ASP A 437 11.64 22.99 33.81
C ASP A 437 10.42 22.96 34.74
N LEU A 438 10.53 23.58 35.91
CA LEU A 438 9.48 23.63 36.95
C LEU A 438 8.61 24.89 36.83
N THR A 439 8.79 25.65 35.77
CA THR A 439 8.08 26.92 35.56
C THR A 439 7.27 26.94 34.27
N GLN A 440 7.54 25.99 33.35
CA GLN A 440 6.90 25.92 32.04
C GLN A 440 6.58 24.47 31.67
N GLY A 441 5.31 24.20 31.41
CA GLY A 441 4.78 22.93 30.85
C GLY A 441 3.62 23.22 29.93
N HIS A 442 3.12 22.20 29.26
CA HIS A 442 1.91 22.26 28.43
C HIS A 442 0.70 21.95 29.31
N GLY A 443 -0.10 22.99 29.59
CA GLY A 443 -1.25 22.88 30.53
C GLY A 443 -0.90 22.86 32.00
N ASP A 444 0.37 22.82 32.39
CA ASP A 444 0.84 22.88 33.76
C ASP A 444 2.17 23.68 33.87
N LYS A 445 2.97 23.44 34.90
CA LYS A 445 4.24 24.16 35.14
C LYS A 445 5.48 23.26 35.07
N CYS A 446 5.35 22.05 34.57
CA CYS A 446 6.45 21.11 34.52
C CYS A 446 6.64 20.51 33.14
N SER A 447 7.87 20.45 32.66
CA SER A 447 8.22 19.77 31.39
C SER A 447 9.66 19.28 31.43
N LEU A 448 10.03 18.42 30.48
CA LEU A 448 11.42 18.06 30.23
C LEU A 448 12.08 19.13 29.37
N VAL A 449 13.32 19.49 29.70
CA VAL A 449 14.06 20.53 28.97
C VAL A 449 15.43 20.04 28.53
N ALA A 450 15.78 20.38 27.27
CA ALA A 450 17.14 20.32 26.75
C ALA A 450 17.68 21.75 26.60
N ASP A 451 18.86 22.05 27.18
CA ASP A 451 19.47 23.37 27.18
C ASP A 451 20.88 23.29 26.57
N GLY A 452 21.07 23.90 25.39
CA GLY A 452 22.34 23.97 24.69
C GLY A 452 22.94 22.63 24.25
N VAL A 453 22.13 21.59 24.11
CA VAL A 453 22.56 20.23 23.72
C VAL A 453 22.87 20.19 22.23
N GLY A 454 24.15 20.03 21.85
CA GLY A 454 24.59 20.02 20.45
C GLY A 454 24.07 18.84 19.64
N SER A 455 23.91 17.67 20.25
CA SER A 455 23.22 16.50 19.69
C SER A 455 22.89 15.52 20.81
N GLY A 456 21.60 15.23 21.01
CA GLY A 456 21.19 14.31 22.06
C GLY A 456 19.69 14.04 22.05
N SER A 457 19.24 13.18 22.95
CA SER A 457 17.84 12.76 23.03
C SER A 457 17.39 12.54 24.47
N ILE A 458 16.14 12.89 24.75
CA ILE A 458 15.38 12.33 25.87
C ILE A 458 14.67 11.10 25.34
N ILE A 459 14.70 10.00 26.08
CA ILE A 459 14.23 8.70 25.60
C ILE A 459 13.22 8.13 26.60
N TYR A 460 12.09 7.69 26.04
CA TYR A 460 11.08 6.91 26.76
C TYR A 460 11.03 5.49 26.19
N ASP A 461 11.24 4.50 27.06
CA ASP A 461 11.26 3.09 26.69
C ASP A 461 9.91 2.42 26.87
N VAL A 462 9.44 1.74 25.82
CA VAL A 462 8.25 0.90 25.83
C VAL A 462 8.67 -0.54 25.61
N GLY A 463 8.50 -1.39 26.61
CA GLY A 463 8.84 -2.82 26.58
C GLY A 463 7.62 -3.72 26.66
N ASN A 464 7.87 -5.06 26.60
CA ASN A 464 6.85 -6.10 26.71
C ASN A 464 5.70 -5.95 25.70
N ARG A 465 6.08 -5.75 24.45
CA ARG A 465 5.14 -5.61 23.32
C ARG A 465 5.19 -6.82 22.42
N HIS A 466 4.12 -7.02 21.67
CA HIS A 466 3.99 -8.15 20.75
C HIS A 466 4.18 -7.72 19.30
N PRO A 467 4.82 -8.53 18.45
CA PRO A 467 4.84 -8.30 17.00
C PRO A 467 3.43 -8.08 16.44
N GLY A 468 3.29 -7.09 15.57
CA GLY A 468 2.00 -6.71 14.97
C GLY A 468 1.08 -5.87 15.86
N GLU A 469 1.42 -5.63 17.12
CA GLU A 469 0.68 -4.73 18.01
C GLU A 469 0.80 -3.28 17.54
N ILE A 470 -0.30 -2.53 17.64
CA ILE A 470 -0.33 -1.10 17.32
C ILE A 470 -0.12 -0.28 18.59
N ILE A 471 0.83 0.64 18.55
CA ILE A 471 1.07 1.59 19.64
C ILE A 471 0.95 3.00 19.09
N GLY A 472 0.06 3.79 19.67
CA GLY A 472 0.05 5.24 19.52
C GLY A 472 1.12 5.88 20.38
N VAL A 473 1.79 6.88 19.85
CA VAL A 473 2.68 7.78 20.61
C VAL A 473 2.26 9.21 20.36
N SER A 474 2.33 10.03 21.40
CA SER A 474 1.99 11.44 21.31
C SER A 474 2.90 12.23 22.24
N PHE A 475 3.25 13.45 21.87
CA PHE A 475 4.02 14.36 22.71
C PHE A 475 3.82 15.80 22.28
N CYS A 476 3.93 16.72 23.22
CA CYS A 476 4.05 18.15 22.98
C CYS A 476 5.52 18.56 22.93
N SER A 477 5.86 19.47 22.04
CA SER A 477 7.21 20.05 21.98
C SER A 477 7.16 21.56 21.76
N LYS A 478 8.12 22.29 22.38
CA LYS A 478 8.28 23.74 22.22
C LYS A 478 9.74 24.07 22.03
N GLY A 479 10.07 24.88 21.02
CA GLY A 479 11.44 25.26 20.69
C GLY A 479 11.81 24.92 19.24
N ARG A 480 13.12 24.93 18.97
CA ARG A 480 13.66 24.71 17.63
C ARG A 480 14.48 23.43 17.56
N HIS A 481 14.72 22.94 16.34
CA HIS A 481 15.59 21.80 16.06
C HIS A 481 15.15 20.50 16.73
N VAL A 482 13.84 20.30 16.80
CA VAL A 482 13.21 19.08 17.31
C VAL A 482 13.15 18.02 16.21
N SER A 483 13.51 16.80 16.55
CA SER A 483 13.22 15.61 15.74
C SER A 483 12.78 14.46 16.64
N ALA A 484 11.97 13.55 16.09
CA ALA A 484 11.51 12.40 16.84
C ALA A 484 11.68 11.11 16.01
N SER A 485 11.95 10.01 16.71
CA SER A 485 12.07 8.70 16.07
C SER A 485 11.75 7.55 17.00
N ILE A 486 11.38 6.41 16.42
CA ILE A 486 11.28 5.13 17.13
C ILE A 486 12.50 4.29 16.80
N GLY A 487 13.24 3.87 17.83
CA GLY A 487 14.28 2.85 17.74
C GLY A 487 13.76 1.53 18.33
N TRP A 488 13.99 0.42 17.66
CA TRP A 488 13.45 -0.87 18.06
C TRP A 488 14.32 -1.59 19.08
N LYS A 489 13.68 -2.39 19.93
CA LYS A 489 14.35 -3.21 20.96
C LYS A 489 13.91 -4.66 20.85
N LYS A 490 14.84 -5.55 21.27
CA LYS A 490 14.60 -6.98 21.48
C LYS A 490 15.26 -7.42 22.77
N GLY A 491 14.50 -8.06 23.68
CA GLY A 491 14.99 -8.42 25.02
C GLY A 491 15.52 -7.20 25.79
N GLY A 492 14.91 -6.04 25.64
CA GLY A 492 15.30 -4.78 26.27
C GLY A 492 16.55 -4.11 25.68
N LYS A 493 17.19 -4.70 24.65
CA LYS A 493 18.38 -4.15 23.97
C LYS A 493 18.02 -3.57 22.62
N TRP A 494 18.74 -2.51 22.19
CA TRP A 494 18.59 -1.92 20.88
C TRP A 494 18.88 -2.94 19.76
N ASP A 495 17.98 -3.04 18.80
CA ASP A 495 18.21 -3.79 17.56
C ASP A 495 18.43 -2.84 16.38
N TRP A 496 19.69 -2.57 16.08
CA TRP A 496 20.09 -1.67 14.99
C TRP A 496 19.91 -2.27 13.60
N LYS A 497 19.54 -3.55 13.48
CA LYS A 497 19.23 -4.19 12.19
C LYS A 497 17.83 -3.78 11.68
N ILE A 498 16.95 -3.37 12.58
CA ILE A 498 15.62 -2.89 12.22
C ILE A 498 15.73 -1.36 12.02
N PRO A 499 15.42 -0.83 10.82
CA PRO A 499 15.48 0.60 10.56
C PRO A 499 14.59 1.40 11.52
N ARG A 500 15.10 2.52 12.00
CA ARG A 500 14.31 3.47 12.81
C ARG A 500 13.14 4.01 12.01
N VAL A 501 12.05 4.30 12.69
CA VAL A 501 10.92 5.07 12.14
C VAL A 501 11.14 6.53 12.51
N LEU A 502 11.26 7.40 11.51
CA LEU A 502 11.26 8.84 11.74
C LEU A 502 9.82 9.31 11.91
N ILE A 503 9.58 10.14 12.91
CA ILE A 503 8.28 10.75 13.16
C ILE A 503 8.34 12.19 12.66
N PRO A 504 7.53 12.58 11.67
CA PRO A 504 7.38 13.99 11.30
C PRO A 504 6.82 14.78 12.47
N VAL A 505 7.63 15.68 13.03
CA VAL A 505 7.20 16.54 14.15
C VAL A 505 6.27 17.63 13.61
N SER A 506 5.15 17.86 14.31
CA SER A 506 4.22 18.93 13.96
C SER A 506 4.90 20.29 14.03
N THR A 507 4.54 21.17 13.11
CA THR A 507 4.95 22.59 13.09
C THR A 507 3.78 23.51 13.43
N GLU A 508 2.59 22.95 13.61
CA GLU A 508 1.41 23.69 14.05
C GLU A 508 1.49 23.91 15.57
N MET A 509 1.58 25.18 15.95
CA MET A 509 1.72 25.59 17.35
C MET A 509 0.40 26.13 17.88
N ASP A 510 0.12 25.83 19.14
CA ASP A 510 -0.96 26.46 19.91
C ASP A 510 -0.62 27.91 20.29
N ALA A 511 -1.52 28.56 21.05
CA ALA A 511 -1.35 29.93 21.53
C ALA A 511 -0.16 30.12 22.49
N GLU A 512 0.31 29.04 23.13
CA GLU A 512 1.43 29.04 24.07
C GLU A 512 2.77 28.64 23.39
N GLY A 513 2.72 28.31 22.08
CA GLY A 513 3.87 27.92 21.28
C GLY A 513 4.28 26.46 21.38
N TRP A 514 3.38 25.58 21.84
CA TRP A 514 3.56 24.13 21.83
C TRP A 514 3.02 23.50 20.56
N ALA A 515 3.72 22.50 20.04
CA ALA A 515 3.31 21.72 18.89
C ALA A 515 3.00 20.29 19.33
N GLN A 516 1.75 19.84 19.10
CA GLN A 516 1.31 18.48 19.36
C GLN A 516 1.67 17.56 18.20
N THR A 517 2.39 16.48 18.47
CA THR A 517 2.73 15.45 17.51
C THR A 517 2.07 14.13 17.90
N ASP A 518 1.28 13.59 16.99
CA ASP A 518 0.63 12.28 17.12
C ASP A 518 1.18 11.32 16.06
N TRP A 519 1.46 10.08 16.44
CA TRP A 519 1.94 9.04 15.54
C TRP A 519 1.50 7.65 16.00
N SER A 520 1.48 6.67 15.11
CA SER A 520 1.32 5.27 15.47
C SER A 520 2.40 4.42 14.85
N VAL A 521 2.70 3.29 15.46
CA VAL A 521 3.62 2.28 14.93
C VAL A 521 3.03 0.90 15.08
N VAL A 522 3.35 0.02 14.14
CA VAL A 522 3.11 -1.42 14.24
C VAL A 522 4.44 -2.07 14.65
N ILE A 523 4.44 -2.81 15.74
CA ILE A 523 5.64 -3.50 16.24
C ILE A 523 6.10 -4.51 15.18
N PRO A 524 7.34 -4.45 14.70
CA PRO A 524 7.83 -5.39 13.71
C PRO A 524 8.05 -6.79 14.29
N GLU A 525 8.12 -7.79 13.41
CA GLU A 525 8.21 -9.22 13.74
C GLU A 525 9.40 -9.61 14.63
N ASN A 526 10.46 -8.81 14.62
CA ASN A 526 11.70 -9.08 15.37
C ASN A 526 11.89 -8.18 16.59
N ALA A 527 10.89 -7.40 16.98
CA ALA A 527 10.94 -6.51 18.14
C ALA A 527 9.92 -6.91 19.21
N ASP A 528 10.24 -6.62 20.47
CA ASP A 528 9.37 -6.75 21.65
C ASP A 528 9.27 -5.43 22.45
N GLY A 529 9.71 -4.33 21.84
CA GLY A 529 9.67 -3.00 22.40
C GLY A 529 10.37 -1.97 21.53
N PHE A 530 10.35 -0.73 21.99
CA PHE A 530 11.01 0.39 21.32
C PHE A 530 11.41 1.47 22.32
N GLY A 531 12.27 2.38 21.89
CA GLY A 531 12.46 3.69 22.52
C GLY A 531 11.88 4.79 21.64
N LEU A 532 11.07 5.65 22.20
CA LEU A 532 10.72 6.95 21.62
C LEU A 532 11.86 7.91 21.92
N LEU A 533 12.55 8.36 20.88
CA LEU A 533 13.67 9.30 20.99
C LEU A 533 13.16 10.69 20.60
N LEU A 534 13.12 11.59 21.57
CA LEU A 534 12.85 13.01 21.39
C LEU A 534 14.21 13.72 21.33
N SER A 535 14.62 14.11 20.14
CA SER A 535 16.00 14.49 19.86
C SER A 535 16.12 15.98 19.54
N VAL A 536 17.27 16.55 19.90
CA VAL A 536 17.61 17.95 19.65
C VAL A 536 19.00 18.08 19.05
N ALA A 537 19.21 19.18 18.29
CA ALA A 537 20.51 19.60 17.75
C ALA A 537 20.61 21.12 17.90
N GLN A 538 21.05 21.60 19.09
CA GLN A 538 20.95 22.99 19.52
C GLN A 538 22.27 23.75 19.41
N CYS A 539 22.14 25.06 19.25
CA CYS A 539 23.22 26.02 19.47
C CYS A 539 23.26 26.45 20.95
N GLU A 540 24.27 27.26 21.32
CA GLU A 540 24.39 27.84 22.65
C GLU A 540 23.22 28.77 22.98
N GLY A 541 22.65 28.62 24.18
CA GLY A 541 21.51 29.41 24.63
C GLY A 541 20.16 29.01 24.06
N GLU A 542 20.11 27.97 23.24
CA GLU A 542 18.84 27.43 22.76
C GLU A 542 18.27 26.41 23.75
N LYS A 543 16.95 26.48 23.97
CA LYS A 543 16.20 25.53 24.79
C LYS A 543 15.09 24.87 23.99
N THR A 544 14.81 23.64 24.34
CA THR A 544 13.69 22.88 23.79
C THR A 544 13.02 22.12 24.94
N TRP A 545 11.70 22.17 24.96
CA TRP A 545 10.88 21.52 25.99
C TRP A 545 10.05 20.40 25.37
N PHE A 546 9.80 19.34 26.14
CA PHE A 546 8.92 18.23 25.81
C PHE A 546 7.98 17.94 26.97
N ASP A 547 6.72 17.64 26.62
CA ASP A 547 5.67 17.37 27.60
C ASP A 547 4.59 16.46 27.03
N ASP A 548 3.62 16.06 27.87
CA ASP A 548 2.48 15.21 27.48
C ASP A 548 2.87 13.97 26.66
N ILE A 549 3.91 13.27 27.12
CA ILE A 549 4.45 12.11 26.42
C ILE A 549 3.58 10.88 26.68
N LEU A 550 2.81 10.47 25.69
CA LEU A 550 1.86 9.36 25.77
C LEU A 550 2.37 8.13 24.99
N ALA A 551 2.04 6.95 25.51
CA ALA A 551 2.14 5.68 24.79
C ALA A 551 0.86 4.87 24.98
N MET A 552 0.19 4.53 23.90
CA MET A 552 -1.21 4.11 23.85
C MET A 552 -1.30 2.76 23.10
N PRO A 553 -1.18 1.62 23.80
CA PRO A 553 -1.31 0.30 23.18
C PRO A 553 -2.77 0.01 22.82
N VAL A 554 -2.98 -0.56 21.63
CA VAL A 554 -4.29 -1.07 21.21
C VAL A 554 -4.29 -2.59 21.37
N ASN A 555 -5.16 -3.08 22.20
CA ASN A 555 -5.36 -4.52 22.40
C ASN A 555 -6.38 -5.03 21.37
N HIS A 556 -5.92 -5.78 20.36
CA HIS A 556 -6.76 -6.51 19.39
C HIS A 556 -6.48 -7.99 19.46
#